data_59a9321ce4e3b6d5699d3e7d0425d488
#
_entry.id   59a9321ce4e3b6d5699d3e7d0425d488
#
_cell.length_a   1.000
_cell.length_b   1.000
_cell.length_c   1.000
_cell.angle_alpha   90.00
_cell.angle_beta   90.00
_cell.angle_gamma   90.00
#
_symmetry.space_group_name_H-M   'P 1'
#
loop_
_entity.id
_entity.type
_entity.pdbx_description
1 polymer ?
#
loop_
_entity_poly.entity_id
_entity_poly.type
_entity_poly.pdbx_seq_one_letter_code
_entity_poly.pdbx_strand_id
1 'polypeptide(L)'
;MSDIENLKSALVKAQQRYSEAYDRWSTSDNGAGPPKNTDSDRISAMLAFEENNLPYVETTDAIFLVKGRYYYVSTTGKWRVKGKQKWYRSKDVYQFIDTYVNRNPDRCLT
;
A
#
# COMPACT_ATOMS: atom_id res chain seq x y z
N MET A 1 -9.13 -14.43 -8.72
CA MET A 1 -10.43 -13.87 -9.01
C MET A 1 -11.13 -13.42 -7.78
N SER A 2 -11.45 -14.33 -6.93
CA SER A 2 -12.12 -13.97 -5.68
C SER A 2 -11.31 -13.03 -4.82
N ASP A 3 -9.97 -13.06 -4.93
CA ASP A 3 -9.12 -12.24 -4.08
C ASP A 3 -9.30 -10.75 -4.33
N ILE A 4 -9.46 -10.36 -5.60
CA ILE A 4 -9.66 -8.96 -5.91
C ILE A 4 -10.98 -8.46 -5.33
N GLU A 5 -12.04 -9.23 -5.45
CA GLU A 5 -13.33 -8.84 -4.92
C GLU A 5 -13.32 -8.81 -3.40
N ASN A 6 -12.65 -9.77 -2.78
CA ASN A 6 -12.50 -9.77 -1.33
C ASN A 6 -11.72 -8.55 -0.86
N LEU A 7 -10.69 -8.17 -1.58
CA LEU A 7 -9.92 -6.99 -1.23
C LEU A 7 -10.72 -5.71 -1.42
N LYS A 8 -11.52 -5.63 -2.47
CA LYS A 8 -12.40 -4.46 -2.67
C LYS A 8 -13.40 -4.34 -1.53
N SER A 9 -13.99 -5.45 -1.12
CA SER A 9 -14.93 -5.45 -0.02
C SER A 9 -14.25 -5.07 1.28
N ALA A 10 -13.06 -5.60 1.53
CA ALA A 10 -12.29 -5.27 2.72
C ALA A 10 -11.88 -3.81 2.73
N LEU A 11 -11.57 -3.26 1.56
CA LEU A 11 -11.20 -1.85 1.45
C LEU A 11 -12.38 -0.95 1.83
N VAL A 12 -13.57 -1.27 1.33
CA VAL A 12 -14.76 -0.50 1.68
C VAL A 12 -15.00 -0.53 3.18
N LYS A 13 -14.88 -1.71 3.78
CA LYS A 13 -15.07 -1.84 5.23
C LYS A 13 -14.02 -1.07 6.01
N ALA A 14 -12.76 -1.10 5.56
CA ALA A 14 -11.69 -0.37 6.23
C ALA A 14 -11.92 1.13 6.14
N GLN A 15 -12.36 1.61 4.98
CA GLN A 15 -12.65 3.02 4.80
C GLN A 15 -13.83 3.46 5.67
N GLN A 16 -14.85 2.62 5.80
CA GLN A 16 -15.96 2.93 6.68
C GLN A 16 -15.52 3.02 8.14
N ARG A 17 -14.73 2.06 8.58
CA ARG A 17 -14.23 2.07 9.96
C ARG A 17 -13.39 3.30 10.23
N TYR A 18 -12.55 3.67 9.26
CA TYR A 18 -11.76 4.86 9.40
C TYR A 18 -12.63 6.12 9.49
N SER A 19 -13.64 6.21 8.63
CA SER A 19 -14.55 7.35 8.63
C SER A 19 -15.28 7.47 9.97
N GLU A 20 -15.77 6.35 10.51
CA GLU A 20 -16.44 6.37 11.79
C GLU A 20 -15.49 6.75 12.93
N ALA A 21 -14.26 6.23 12.87
CA ALA A 21 -13.27 6.58 13.88
C ALA A 21 -12.90 8.06 13.80
N TYR A 22 -12.81 8.58 12.58
CA TYR A 22 -12.52 10.00 12.40
C TYR A 22 -13.64 10.87 12.94
N ASP A 23 -14.89 10.49 12.70
CA ASP A 23 -16.03 11.24 13.22
C ASP A 23 -16.01 11.25 14.74
N ARG A 24 -15.74 10.11 15.37
CA ARG A 24 -15.65 10.05 16.83
C ARG A 24 -14.48 10.89 17.34
N TRP A 25 -13.36 10.86 16.64
CA TRP A 25 -12.20 11.65 17.03
C TRP A 25 -12.49 13.14 16.91
N SER A 26 -13.15 13.57 15.85
CA SER A 26 -13.40 14.98 15.61
C SER A 26 -14.39 15.58 16.61
N THR A 27 -15.22 14.74 17.23
CA THR A 27 -16.17 15.21 18.24
C THR A 27 -15.67 14.98 19.66
N SER A 28 -14.48 14.45 19.83
CA SER A 28 -13.92 14.11 21.13
C SER A 28 -12.89 15.15 21.52
N ASP A 29 -12.85 15.49 22.81
CA ASP A 29 -11.90 16.44 23.34
C ASP A 29 -10.78 15.80 24.12
N ASN A 30 -10.48 14.56 23.86
CA ASN A 30 -9.51 13.84 24.66
C ASN A 30 -8.05 14.11 24.28
N GLY A 31 -7.81 14.93 23.26
CA GLY A 31 -6.45 15.30 22.89
C GLY A 31 -5.69 14.24 22.11
N ALA A 32 -6.29 13.12 21.82
CA ALA A 32 -5.64 12.10 21.01
C ALA A 32 -5.50 12.56 19.56
N GLY A 33 -4.47 12.07 18.89
CA GLY A 33 -4.30 12.37 17.50
C GLY A 33 -5.36 11.72 16.62
N PRO A 34 -5.45 12.10 15.35
CA PRO A 34 -6.43 11.51 14.46
C PRO A 34 -6.16 10.03 14.23
N PRO A 35 -7.21 9.25 13.89
CA PRO A 35 -7.00 7.84 13.59
C PRO A 35 -6.14 7.67 12.35
N LYS A 36 -5.42 6.57 12.30
CA LYS A 36 -4.56 6.26 11.16
C LYS A 36 -5.31 5.37 10.18
N ASN A 37 -5.12 5.63 8.91
CA ASN A 37 -5.77 4.86 7.86
C ASN A 37 -4.85 3.76 7.33
N THR A 38 -4.16 3.08 8.23
CA THR A 38 -3.17 2.08 7.87
C THR A 38 -3.77 0.88 7.15
N ASP A 39 -4.92 0.41 7.65
CA ASP A 39 -5.58 -0.76 7.04
C ASP A 39 -6.01 -0.46 5.61
N SER A 40 -6.58 0.71 5.40
CA SER A 40 -7.02 1.09 4.06
C SER A 40 -5.84 1.17 3.10
N ASP A 41 -4.75 1.78 3.52
CA ASP A 41 -3.55 1.88 2.69
C ASP A 41 -2.99 0.50 2.37
N ARG A 42 -2.96 -0.39 3.36
CA ARG A 42 -2.44 -1.74 3.17
C ARG A 42 -3.30 -2.52 2.20
N ILE A 43 -4.61 -2.48 2.38
CA ILE A 43 -5.53 -3.22 1.51
C ILE A 43 -5.51 -2.65 0.11
N SER A 44 -5.44 -1.33 -0.01
CA SER A 44 -5.36 -0.67 -1.31
C SER A 44 -4.10 -1.10 -2.07
N ALA A 45 -2.97 -1.22 -1.38
CA ALA A 45 -1.74 -1.69 -2.00
C ALA A 45 -1.89 -3.13 -2.48
N MET A 46 -2.44 -4.00 -1.64
CA MET A 46 -2.65 -5.39 -2.03
C MET A 46 -3.57 -5.49 -3.24
N LEU A 47 -4.63 -4.70 -3.25
CA LEU A 47 -5.56 -4.68 -4.38
C LEU A 47 -4.85 -4.27 -5.66
N ALA A 48 -4.03 -3.23 -5.60
CA ALA A 48 -3.29 -2.77 -6.78
C ALA A 48 -2.34 -3.86 -7.30
N PHE A 49 -1.66 -4.56 -6.39
CA PHE A 49 -0.77 -5.64 -6.81
C PHE A 49 -1.55 -6.78 -7.46
N GLU A 50 -2.70 -7.15 -6.90
CA GLU A 50 -3.52 -8.21 -7.48
C GLU A 50 -4.07 -7.81 -8.84
N GLU A 51 -4.53 -6.58 -8.98
CA GLU A 51 -5.07 -6.09 -10.25
C GLU A 51 -4.03 -6.08 -11.36
N ASN A 52 -2.76 -5.95 -10.99
CA ASN A 52 -1.67 -5.92 -11.95
C ASN A 52 -0.92 -7.25 -12.05
N ASN A 53 -1.45 -8.28 -11.40
CA ASN A 53 -0.85 -9.62 -11.41
C ASN A 53 0.58 -9.62 -10.91
N LEU A 54 0.85 -8.84 -9.87
CA LEU A 54 2.18 -8.74 -9.30
C LEU A 54 2.27 -9.63 -8.06
N PRO A 55 3.23 -10.56 -8.03
CA PRO A 55 3.45 -11.33 -6.81
C PRO A 55 4.00 -10.45 -5.71
N TYR A 56 3.50 -10.63 -4.50
CA TYR A 56 3.92 -9.83 -3.36
C TYR A 56 3.80 -10.63 -2.08
N VAL A 57 4.58 -10.24 -1.09
CA VAL A 57 4.53 -10.83 0.24
C VAL A 57 4.63 -9.71 1.26
N GLU A 58 3.75 -9.69 2.23
CA GLU A 58 3.84 -8.73 3.33
C GLU A 58 4.92 -9.21 4.29
N THR A 59 6.02 -8.45 4.40
CA THR A 59 7.16 -8.86 5.22
C THR A 59 7.02 -8.42 6.66
N THR A 60 6.59 -7.19 6.87
CA THR A 60 6.26 -6.65 8.19
C THR A 60 5.07 -5.74 8.01
N ASP A 61 4.60 -5.13 9.11
CA ASP A 61 3.44 -4.25 9.01
C ASP A 61 3.62 -3.20 7.93
N ALA A 62 2.72 -3.18 6.97
CA ALA A 62 2.65 -2.20 5.90
C ALA A 62 3.81 -2.23 4.90
N ILE A 63 4.73 -3.18 4.99
CA ILE A 63 5.84 -3.30 4.06
C ILE A 63 5.67 -4.55 3.22
N PHE A 64 5.66 -4.38 1.89
CA PHE A 64 5.48 -5.48 0.95
C PHE A 64 6.72 -5.68 0.11
N LEU A 65 7.09 -6.93 -0.09
CA LEU A 65 8.13 -7.30 -1.06
C LEU A 65 7.42 -7.66 -2.36
N VAL A 66 7.58 -6.84 -3.38
CA VAL A 66 6.87 -6.95 -4.65
C VAL A 66 7.80 -7.55 -5.69
N LYS A 67 7.36 -8.62 -6.34
CA LYS A 67 8.13 -9.34 -7.36
C LYS A 67 9.49 -9.82 -6.86
N GLY A 68 9.64 -9.93 -5.55
CA GLY A 68 10.92 -10.29 -4.96
C GLY A 68 12.02 -9.26 -5.14
N ARG A 69 11.70 -8.06 -5.62
CA ARG A 69 12.70 -7.04 -5.96
C ARG A 69 12.51 -5.70 -5.29
N TYR A 70 11.28 -5.33 -4.96
CA TYR A 70 10.99 -4.00 -4.44
C TYR A 70 10.35 -4.10 -3.08
N TYR A 71 10.83 -3.30 -2.15
CA TYR A 71 10.14 -3.10 -0.88
C TYR A 71 9.27 -1.86 -1.00
N TYR A 72 8.01 -1.99 -0.70
CA TYR A 72 7.05 -0.89 -0.78
C TYR A 72 6.37 -0.70 0.57
N VAL A 73 6.38 0.52 1.10
CA VAL A 73 5.75 0.85 2.37
C VAL A 73 4.40 1.50 2.08
N SER A 74 3.33 0.79 2.38
CA SER A 74 1.99 1.22 1.96
C SER A 74 1.52 2.49 2.67
N THR A 75 2.01 2.76 3.87
CA THR A 75 1.58 3.94 4.63
C THR A 75 2.24 5.23 4.19
N THR A 76 3.43 5.16 3.62
CA THR A 76 4.19 6.36 3.25
C THR A 76 4.43 6.50 1.77
N GLY A 77 4.27 5.43 1.00
CA GLY A 77 4.60 5.44 -0.42
C GLY A 77 6.08 5.32 -0.72
N LYS A 78 6.89 5.08 0.30
CA LYS A 78 8.32 4.89 0.08
C LYS A 78 8.59 3.49 -0.46
N TRP A 79 9.61 3.39 -1.28
CA TRP A 79 9.99 2.09 -1.83
C TRP A 79 11.49 2.08 -2.10
N ARG A 80 12.06 0.89 -2.14
CA ARG A 80 13.46 0.71 -2.50
C ARG A 80 13.64 -0.62 -3.21
N VAL A 81 14.74 -0.73 -3.94
CA VAL A 81 15.10 -1.98 -4.61
C VAL A 81 15.81 -2.87 -3.61
N LYS A 82 15.43 -4.13 -3.56
CA LYS A 82 16.08 -5.09 -2.68
C LYS A 82 17.58 -5.12 -2.96
N GLY A 83 18.38 -5.03 -1.92
CA GLY A 83 19.83 -4.99 -2.06
C GLY A 83 20.39 -3.59 -2.25
N LYS A 84 19.55 -2.59 -2.44
CA LYS A 84 19.97 -1.21 -2.51
C LYS A 84 19.47 -0.47 -1.28
N GLN A 85 20.19 0.56 -0.88
CA GLN A 85 19.84 1.28 0.34
C GLN A 85 19.08 2.56 0.08
N LYS A 86 19.09 3.04 -1.14
CA LYS A 86 18.42 4.30 -1.45
C LYS A 86 16.91 4.14 -1.47
N TRP A 87 16.23 5.01 -0.75
CA TRP A 87 14.78 5.05 -0.74
C TRP A 87 14.26 6.07 -1.74
N TYR A 88 13.16 5.73 -2.35
CA TYR A 88 12.42 6.62 -3.25
C TYR A 88 11.02 6.78 -2.69
N ARG A 89 10.26 7.70 -3.25
CA ARG A 89 8.90 7.93 -2.81
C ARG A 89 7.98 8.05 -4.00
N SER A 90 6.85 7.36 -3.94
CA SER A 90 5.78 7.48 -4.91
C SER A 90 4.58 8.16 -4.27
N LYS A 91 3.76 8.81 -5.10
CA LYS A 91 2.55 9.45 -4.63
C LYS A 91 1.59 8.42 -4.04
N ASP A 92 1.46 7.27 -4.71
CA ASP A 92 0.63 6.17 -4.25
C ASP A 92 1.13 4.88 -4.87
N VAL A 93 0.46 3.79 -4.56
CA VAL A 93 0.87 2.48 -5.04
C VAL A 93 0.73 2.38 -6.57
N TYR A 94 -0.24 3.04 -7.14
CA TYR A 94 -0.45 2.97 -8.59
C TYR A 94 0.68 3.67 -9.33
N GLN A 95 1.15 4.80 -8.83
CA GLN A 95 2.30 5.46 -9.42
C GLN A 95 3.55 4.59 -9.30
N PHE A 96 3.74 3.94 -8.16
CA PHE A 96 4.87 3.03 -7.99
C PHE A 96 4.83 1.92 -9.03
N ILE A 97 3.67 1.29 -9.21
CA ILE A 97 3.53 0.20 -10.16
C ILE A 97 3.77 0.72 -11.59
N ASP A 98 3.11 1.79 -11.96
CA ASP A 98 3.18 2.30 -13.32
C ASP A 98 4.58 2.79 -13.67
N THR A 99 5.22 3.52 -12.76
CA THR A 99 6.49 4.17 -13.05
C THR A 99 7.66 3.21 -12.97
N TYR A 100 7.64 2.31 -11.99
CA TYR A 100 8.82 1.51 -11.70
C TYR A 100 8.65 0.04 -12.03
N VAL A 101 7.52 -0.54 -11.71
CA VAL A 101 7.32 -1.96 -11.95
C VAL A 101 7.04 -2.20 -13.42
N ASN A 102 6.16 -1.41 -14.02
CA ASN A 102 5.77 -1.61 -15.41
C ASN A 102 6.68 -0.91 -16.40
N ARG A 103 7.20 0.26 -16.03
CA ARG A 103 8.04 1.03 -16.95
C ARG A 103 9.50 0.65 -16.89
N ASN A 104 9.93 0.09 -15.79
CA ASN A 104 11.30 -0.36 -15.64
C ASN A 104 11.33 -1.86 -15.62
N PRO A 105 10.88 -2.50 -16.68
CA PRO A 105 10.93 -3.95 -16.70
C PRO A 105 12.38 -4.36 -16.68
N ASP A 106 12.68 -5.39 -17.32
CA ASP A 106 13.99 -6.01 -17.22
C ASP A 106 15.11 -5.19 -17.83
N ARG A 107 14.79 -4.07 -18.46
CA ARG A 107 15.84 -3.25 -19.04
C ARG A 107 16.81 -2.73 -17.98
N CYS A 108 16.33 -2.46 -16.82
CA CYS A 108 17.20 -2.01 -15.75
C CYS A 108 18.18 -3.06 -15.31
N LEU A 109 17.98 -4.27 -15.73
CA LEU A 109 18.82 -5.38 -15.36
C LEU A 109 19.94 -5.64 -16.35
N THR A 110 19.85 -5.05 -17.49
CA THR A 110 20.86 -5.26 -18.50
C THR A 110 22.00 -4.28 -18.36
#